data_f0ee20e2d35fdda329e66a8f1b42ca48
#
_entry.id   f0ee20e2d35fdda329e66a8f1b42ca48
#
_cell.length_a   1.000
_cell.length_b   1.000
_cell.length_c   1.000
_cell.angle_alpha   90.00
_cell.angle_beta   90.00
_cell.angle_gamma   90.00
#
_symmetry.space_group_name_H-M   'P 1'
#
loop_
_entity.id
_entity.type
_entity.pdbx_description
1 polymer ?
#
loop_
_entity_poly.entity_id
_entity_poly.type
_entity_poly.pdbx_seq_one_letter_code
_entity_poly.pdbx_strand_id
1 'polypeptide(L)'
;MDIFINRFPSIDLHGYDRDSARVRVMDFVTEALIMGEDGVVIVHGNGEGILKKEVHSFLKTDKRVKRFYVDAFNPGCTVVIFK
;
A
#
# COMPACT_ATOMS: atom_id res chain seq x y z
N MET A 1 7.60 -11.99 -11.45
CA MET A 1 7.33 -11.53 -10.08
C MET A 1 8.08 -10.22 -9.82
N ASP A 2 7.44 -9.27 -9.18
CA ASP A 2 8.09 -8.03 -8.80
C ASP A 2 9.10 -8.30 -7.69
N ILE A 3 10.35 -7.92 -7.89
CA ILE A 3 11.41 -8.15 -6.91
C ILE A 3 11.17 -7.37 -5.61
N PHE A 4 10.45 -6.25 -5.68
CA PHE A 4 10.20 -5.40 -4.50
C PHE A 4 9.17 -6.00 -3.55
N ILE A 5 8.27 -6.86 -4.05
CA ILE A 5 7.19 -7.40 -3.22
C ILE A 5 7.72 -8.25 -2.07
N ASN A 6 8.92 -8.84 -2.22
CA ASN A 6 9.55 -9.66 -1.19
C ASN A 6 10.55 -8.88 -0.32
N ARG A 7 10.87 -7.65 -0.69
CA ARG A 7 11.87 -6.83 0.02
C ARG A 7 11.25 -5.86 0.99
N PHE A 8 10.04 -5.41 0.70
CA PHE A 8 9.38 -4.38 1.48
C PHE A 8 8.46 -4.99 2.53
N PRO A 9 8.27 -4.30 3.67
CA PRO A 9 7.25 -4.72 4.61
C PRO A 9 5.87 -4.63 3.96
N SER A 10 4.96 -5.47 4.40
CA SER A 10 3.61 -5.51 3.83
C SER A 10 2.55 -5.43 4.91
N ILE A 11 1.39 -4.94 4.53
CA ILE A 11 0.21 -4.92 5.37
C ILE A 11 -0.96 -5.53 4.62
N ASP A 12 -1.74 -6.36 5.29
CA ASP A 12 -2.94 -6.96 4.73
C ASP A 12 -4.16 -6.25 5.32
N LEU A 13 -4.97 -5.68 4.45
CA LEU A 13 -6.16 -4.93 4.85
C LEU A 13 -7.42 -5.80 4.90
N HIS A 14 -7.27 -7.11 4.84
CA HIS A 14 -8.39 -8.04 4.91
C HIS A 14 -9.25 -7.75 6.15
N GLY A 15 -10.55 -7.62 5.95
CA GLY A 15 -11.48 -7.39 7.05
C GLY A 15 -11.65 -5.94 7.49
N TYR A 16 -10.83 -5.02 6.99
CA TYR A 16 -11.01 -3.61 7.31
C TYR A 16 -12.08 -2.99 6.44
N ASP A 17 -12.85 -2.07 7.01
CA ASP A 17 -13.70 -1.21 6.20
C ASP A 17 -12.85 -0.08 5.60
N ARG A 18 -13.48 0.74 4.73
CA ARG A 18 -12.77 1.76 3.98
C ARG A 18 -12.07 2.78 4.89
N ASP A 19 -12.75 3.28 5.90
CA ASP A 19 -12.20 4.32 6.78
C ASP A 19 -11.07 3.77 7.65
N SER A 20 -11.25 2.58 8.22
CA SER A 20 -10.23 1.93 9.03
C SER A 20 -9.01 1.57 8.19
N ALA A 21 -9.23 1.11 6.96
CA ALA A 21 -8.13 0.79 6.06
C ALA A 21 -7.27 2.02 5.77
N ARG A 22 -7.90 3.16 5.53
CA ARG A 22 -7.19 4.41 5.25
C ARG A 22 -6.30 4.81 6.42
N VAL A 23 -6.85 4.81 7.63
CA VAL A 23 -6.08 5.15 8.83
C VAL A 23 -4.92 4.17 9.02
N ARG A 24 -5.19 2.88 8.82
CA ARG A 24 -4.15 1.86 8.99
C ARG A 24 -3.02 2.02 7.98
N VAL A 25 -3.34 2.35 6.74
CA VAL A 25 -2.32 2.59 5.71
C VAL A 25 -1.50 3.83 6.04
N MET A 26 -2.14 4.90 6.50
CA MET A 26 -1.43 6.11 6.92
C MET A 26 -0.41 5.80 8.00
N ASP A 27 -0.81 5.08 9.03
CA ASP A 27 0.08 4.69 10.13
C ASP A 27 1.19 3.78 9.64
N PHE A 28 0.86 2.83 8.79
CA PHE A 28 1.84 1.89 8.26
C PHE A 28 2.92 2.59 7.42
N VAL A 29 2.52 3.51 6.56
CA VAL A 29 3.45 4.29 5.74
C VAL A 29 4.38 5.12 6.64
N THR A 30 3.82 5.76 7.66
CA THR A 30 4.60 6.56 8.60
C THR A 30 5.61 5.68 9.36
N GLU A 31 5.18 4.53 9.86
CA GLU A 31 6.06 3.59 10.54
C GLU A 31 7.20 3.13 9.64
N ALA A 32 6.88 2.79 8.39
CA ALA A 32 7.88 2.32 7.43
C ALA A 32 8.93 3.41 7.15
N LEU A 33 8.50 4.65 7.02
CA LEU A 33 9.42 5.77 6.80
C LEU A 33 10.32 5.99 8.01
N ILE A 34 9.77 5.89 9.22
CA ILE A 34 10.56 6.00 10.45
C ILE A 34 11.62 4.89 10.51
N MET A 35 11.27 3.69 10.05
CA MET A 35 12.20 2.56 10.03
C MET A 35 13.22 2.63 8.90
N GLY A 36 13.14 3.62 8.04
CA GLY A 36 14.08 3.79 6.94
C GLY A 36 13.80 2.91 5.74
N GLU A 37 12.57 2.42 5.58
CA GLU A 37 12.19 1.59 4.44
C GLU A 37 12.10 2.42 3.17
N ASP A 38 12.44 1.82 2.03
CA ASP A 38 12.36 2.47 0.72
C ASP A 38 10.97 2.34 0.09
N GLY A 39 10.15 1.47 0.62
CA GLY A 39 8.81 1.24 0.11
C GLY A 39 8.03 0.25 0.96
N VAL A 40 6.79 0.02 0.59
CA VAL A 40 5.91 -0.94 1.26
C VAL A 40 5.02 -1.64 0.23
N VAL A 41 4.41 -2.74 0.64
CA VAL A 41 3.40 -3.45 -0.15
C VAL A 41 2.10 -3.43 0.64
N ILE A 42 1.01 -3.06 -0.03
CA ILE A 42 -0.32 -3.02 0.57
C ILE A 42 -1.19 -4.06 -0.09
N VAL A 43 -1.65 -5.03 0.69
CA VAL A 43 -2.54 -6.09 0.20
C VAL A 43 -3.98 -5.65 0.47
N HIS A 44 -4.67 -5.19 -0.58
CA HIS A 44 -6.06 -4.72 -0.49
C HIS A 44 -7.07 -5.73 -1.02
N GLY A 45 -6.59 -6.80 -1.66
CA GLY A 45 -7.43 -7.86 -2.18
C GLY A 45 -7.97 -7.58 -3.57
N ASN A 46 -8.65 -8.58 -4.12
CA ASN A 46 -9.18 -8.57 -5.49
C ASN A 46 -10.70 -8.40 -5.55
N GLY A 47 -11.35 -7.99 -4.46
CA GLY A 47 -12.80 -7.89 -4.41
C GLY A 47 -13.37 -6.79 -5.31
N GLU A 48 -14.31 -6.03 -4.78
CA GLU A 48 -14.99 -4.99 -5.56
C GLU A 48 -14.14 -3.76 -5.84
N GLY A 49 -12.91 -3.73 -5.32
CA GLY A 49 -12.00 -2.62 -5.54
C GLY A 49 -12.20 -1.44 -4.61
N ILE A 50 -13.02 -1.58 -3.58
CA ILE A 50 -13.31 -0.48 -2.64
C ILE A 50 -12.06 -0.09 -1.87
N LEU A 51 -11.37 -1.07 -1.28
CA LEU A 51 -10.14 -0.80 -0.52
C LEU A 51 -9.01 -0.34 -1.44
N LYS A 52 -8.89 -0.93 -2.62
CA LYS A 52 -7.91 -0.51 -3.62
C LYS A 52 -8.09 0.96 -3.97
N LYS A 53 -9.31 1.39 -4.23
CA LYS A 53 -9.63 2.78 -4.54
C LYS A 53 -9.26 3.71 -3.41
N GLU A 54 -9.60 3.34 -2.19
CA GLU A 54 -9.31 4.16 -1.01
C GLU A 54 -7.81 4.31 -0.81
N VAL A 55 -7.07 3.21 -0.93
CA VAL A 55 -5.61 3.21 -0.81
C VAL A 55 -4.98 4.09 -1.89
N HIS A 56 -5.39 3.91 -3.13
CA HIS A 56 -4.83 4.70 -4.24
C HIS A 56 -5.15 6.18 -4.11
N SER A 57 -6.36 6.51 -3.64
CA SER A 57 -6.75 7.89 -3.38
C SER A 57 -5.84 8.54 -2.35
N PHE A 58 -5.55 7.84 -1.25
CA PHE A 58 -4.63 8.33 -0.23
C PHE A 58 -3.21 8.48 -0.80
N LEU A 59 -2.71 7.48 -1.51
CA LEU A 59 -1.34 7.51 -2.02
C LEU A 59 -1.10 8.64 -3.00
N LYS A 60 -2.11 9.01 -3.79
CA LYS A 60 -2.01 10.13 -4.73
C LYS A 60 -1.77 11.45 -4.04
N THR A 61 -2.24 11.60 -2.81
CA THR A 61 -2.12 12.86 -2.08
C THR A 61 -0.92 12.91 -1.13
N ASP A 62 -0.25 11.79 -0.91
CA ASP A 62 0.86 11.71 0.03
C ASP A 62 2.16 12.11 -0.66
N LYS A 63 2.74 13.22 -0.21
CA LYS A 63 3.95 13.78 -0.80
C LYS A 63 5.19 12.93 -0.59
N ARG A 64 5.14 11.98 0.34
CA ARG A 64 6.26 11.09 0.63
C ARG A 64 6.34 9.95 -0.38
N VAL A 65 5.28 9.71 -1.13
CA VAL A 65 5.20 8.65 -2.13
C VAL A 65 5.77 9.15 -3.45
N LYS A 66 6.79 8.46 -3.95
CA LYS A 66 7.37 8.74 -5.27
C LYS A 66 6.47 8.20 -6.37
N ARG A 67 6.04 6.94 -6.21
CA ARG A 67 5.12 6.28 -7.15
C ARG A 67 4.51 5.07 -6.49
N PHE A 68 3.43 4.59 -7.06
CA PHE A 68 2.83 3.32 -6.64
C PHE A 68 2.24 2.63 -7.86
N TYR A 69 2.13 1.32 -7.79
CA TYR A 69 1.58 0.55 -8.90
C TYR A 69 1.01 -0.78 -8.39
N VAL A 70 0.05 -1.32 -9.12
CA VAL A 70 -0.52 -2.63 -8.82
C VAL A 70 0.46 -3.69 -9.32
N ASP A 71 0.71 -4.70 -8.51
CA ASP A 71 1.60 -5.78 -8.92
C ASP A 71 0.99 -6.55 -10.10
N ALA A 72 1.79 -6.75 -11.16
CA ALA A 72 1.32 -7.40 -12.37
C ALA A 72 0.91 -8.86 -12.15
N PHE A 73 1.51 -9.53 -11.19
CA PHE A 73 1.25 -10.94 -10.91
C PHE A 73 0.22 -11.15 -9.81
N ASN A 74 -0.02 -10.13 -9.00
CA ASN A 74 -0.99 -10.20 -7.91
C ASN A 74 -1.76 -8.88 -7.85
N PRO A 75 -2.86 -8.75 -8.59
CA PRO A 75 -3.60 -7.49 -8.66
C PRO A 75 -4.27 -7.10 -7.33
N GLY A 76 -4.25 -7.97 -6.33
CA GLY A 76 -4.68 -7.64 -4.97
C GLY A 76 -3.66 -6.88 -4.15
N CYS A 77 -2.50 -6.58 -4.73
CA CYS A 77 -1.40 -5.89 -4.03
C CYS A 77 -0.99 -4.62 -4.77
N THR A 78 -0.67 -3.58 -4.02
CA THR A 78 -0.08 -2.34 -4.55
C THR A 78 1.31 -2.16 -3.94
N VAL A 79 2.29 -1.92 -4.79
CA VAL A 79 3.65 -1.62 -4.36
C VAL A 79 3.81 -0.11 -4.30
N VAL A 80 4.37 0.39 -3.19
CA VAL A 80 4.56 1.83 -2.96
C VAL A 80 6.05 2.10 -2.81
N ILE A 81 6.56 3.07 -3.58
CA ILE A 81 7.96 3.49 -3.52
C ILE A 81 8.01 4.89 -2.92
N PHE A 82 8.82 5.09 -1.92
CA PHE A 82 8.99 6.38 -1.26
C PHE A 82 10.05 7.23 -1.97
N LYS A 83 9.94 8.53 -1.80
CA LYS A 83 10.93 9.48 -2.33
C LYS A 83 12.27 9.40 -1.61
#